data_032844d0db793fdffaab34adcff924fb
#
_entry.id   032844d0db793fdffaab34adcff924fb
#
_cell.length_a   1.000
_cell.length_b   1.000
_cell.length_c   1.000
_cell.angle_alpha   90.00
_cell.angle_beta   90.00
_cell.angle_gamma   90.00
#
_symmetry.space_group_name_H-M   'P 1'
#
loop_
_entity.id
_entity.type
_entity.pdbx_description
1 polymer ?
#
loop_
_entity_poly.entity_id
_entity_poly.type
_entity_poly.pdbx_seq_one_letter_code
_entity_poly.pdbx_strand_id
1 'polypeptide(L)'
;MGYFSNRFTSKVLYPNQEVLSLVRSRVTTEMNSALLAPYTADDVRKALFDIGDLKAPGPDGLHAIFYKRFWPMLGDDLVDEVLKAVNTCTIPPGWNDTAIVLIPKVNSPEKVTQFRPISLCNVVYKIISKMLSARLKVLLPDIISPTQSAFVPGRLITDNVLVAYESFHTIKNKRVGKEGLCAIKLDMHKAYDRVEWPFLKGIMLKLGFQERWVNLIMK
;
A
#
# COMPACT_ATOMS: atom_id res chain seq x y z
N MET A 1 -10.77 20.34 -12.75
CA MET A 1 -11.05 18.88 -12.55
C MET A 1 -10.17 17.97 -13.43
N GLY A 2 -9.83 18.30 -14.67
CA GLY A 2 -9.12 17.40 -15.61
C GLY A 2 -7.76 16.81 -15.19
N TYR A 3 -6.91 17.55 -14.45
CA TYR A 3 -5.56 17.08 -14.13
C TYR A 3 -5.54 15.83 -13.24
N PHE A 4 -6.28 15.81 -12.13
CA PHE A 4 -6.33 14.65 -11.24
C PHE A 4 -7.18 13.52 -11.82
N SER A 5 -8.27 13.82 -12.52
CA SER A 5 -9.07 12.81 -13.20
C SER A 5 -8.23 12.01 -14.21
N ASN A 6 -7.49 12.69 -15.09
CA ASN A 6 -6.59 12.03 -16.04
C ASN A 6 -5.45 11.26 -15.38
N ARG A 7 -5.10 11.65 -14.14
CA ARG A 7 -4.01 11.01 -13.42
C ARG A 7 -4.42 9.72 -12.72
N PHE A 8 -5.64 9.68 -12.20
CA PHE A 8 -6.18 8.53 -11.48
C PHE A 8 -6.94 7.55 -12.39
N THR A 9 -7.03 7.86 -13.69
CA THR A 9 -7.60 6.95 -14.68
C THR A 9 -6.51 6.06 -15.26
N SER A 10 -6.66 4.75 -15.16
CA SER A 10 -5.78 3.78 -15.80
C SER A 10 -5.88 3.89 -17.34
N LYS A 11 -4.74 3.94 -18.00
CA LYS A 11 -4.64 3.98 -19.46
C LYS A 11 -4.22 2.66 -20.05
N VAL A 12 -3.75 1.74 -19.23
CA VAL A 12 -3.24 0.44 -19.63
C VAL A 12 -4.28 -0.62 -19.31
N LEU A 13 -4.81 -1.28 -20.32
CA LEU A 13 -5.79 -2.36 -20.17
C LEU A 13 -5.12 -3.69 -19.83
N TYR A 14 -3.89 -3.90 -20.30
CA TYR A 14 -3.14 -5.15 -20.11
C TYR A 14 -1.74 -4.86 -19.58
N PRO A 15 -1.25 -5.65 -18.60
CA PRO A 15 0.11 -5.50 -18.11
C PRO A 15 1.12 -5.98 -19.15
N ASN A 16 2.34 -5.40 -19.13
CA ASN A 16 3.43 -5.86 -19.96
C ASN A 16 3.84 -7.29 -19.58
N GLN A 17 3.56 -8.25 -20.45
CA GLN A 17 3.83 -9.67 -20.22
C GLN A 17 5.32 -9.99 -20.14
N GLU A 18 6.15 -9.27 -20.88
CA GLU A 18 7.60 -9.44 -20.84
C GLU A 18 8.15 -9.12 -19.43
N VAL A 19 7.73 -8.00 -18.84
CA VAL A 19 8.10 -7.64 -17.48
C VAL A 19 7.55 -8.66 -16.47
N LEU A 20 6.30 -9.10 -16.63
CA LEU A 20 5.71 -10.11 -15.74
C LEU A 20 6.42 -11.46 -15.83
N SER A 21 7.00 -11.82 -16.97
CA SER A 21 7.73 -13.09 -17.14
C SER A 21 9.01 -13.15 -16.30
N LEU A 22 9.58 -12.00 -15.93
CA LEU A 22 10.77 -11.91 -15.07
C LEU A 22 10.47 -12.11 -13.59
N VAL A 23 9.19 -12.03 -13.20
CA VAL A 23 8.76 -12.18 -11.81
C VAL A 23 8.71 -13.66 -11.43
N ARG A 24 9.53 -14.05 -10.44
CA ARG A 24 9.53 -15.41 -9.90
C ARG A 24 8.51 -15.53 -8.77
N SER A 25 7.86 -16.69 -8.68
CA SER A 25 7.00 -17.01 -7.54
C SER A 25 7.82 -17.06 -6.25
N ARG A 26 7.31 -16.41 -5.20
CA ARG A 26 7.92 -16.37 -3.86
C ARG A 26 6.93 -16.69 -2.75
N VAL A 27 5.63 -16.57 -3.04
CA VAL A 27 4.57 -16.85 -2.07
C VAL A 27 4.28 -18.35 -2.09
N THR A 28 4.48 -18.99 -0.95
CA THR A 28 4.28 -20.44 -0.79
C THR A 28 2.81 -20.78 -0.51
N THR A 29 2.49 -22.08 -0.49
CA THR A 29 1.16 -22.56 -0.10
C THR A 29 0.83 -22.21 1.34
N GLU A 30 1.79 -22.32 2.25
CA GLU A 30 1.66 -22.00 3.68
C GLU A 30 1.40 -20.50 3.87
N MET A 31 2.12 -19.64 3.15
CA MET A 31 1.89 -18.19 3.15
C MET A 31 0.48 -17.85 2.66
N ASN A 32 0.03 -18.46 1.58
CA ASN A 32 -1.33 -18.28 1.08
C ASN A 32 -2.38 -18.76 2.08
N SER A 33 -2.14 -19.88 2.76
CA SER A 33 -3.04 -20.39 3.80
C SER A 33 -3.14 -19.40 4.97
N ALA A 34 -2.02 -18.79 5.39
CA ALA A 34 -2.00 -17.77 6.42
C ALA A 34 -2.75 -16.49 6.01
N LEU A 35 -2.57 -16.03 4.76
CA LEU A 35 -3.28 -14.87 4.22
C LEU A 35 -4.79 -15.08 4.16
N LEU A 36 -5.23 -16.28 3.79
CA LEU A 36 -6.63 -16.65 3.61
C LEU A 36 -7.29 -17.23 4.87
N ALA A 37 -6.56 -17.33 5.97
CA ALA A 37 -7.14 -17.76 7.24
C ALA A 37 -8.37 -16.87 7.59
N PRO A 38 -9.41 -17.42 8.24
CA PRO A 38 -10.57 -16.63 8.63
C PRO A 38 -10.17 -15.39 9.42
N TYR A 39 -10.84 -14.29 9.18
CA TYR A 39 -10.73 -13.09 10.01
C TYR A 39 -11.66 -13.23 11.22
N THR A 40 -11.26 -12.67 12.35
CA THR A 40 -11.95 -12.73 13.62
C THR A 40 -12.42 -11.36 14.09
N ALA A 41 -13.34 -11.34 15.07
CA ALA A 41 -13.77 -10.12 15.73
C ALA A 41 -12.58 -9.36 16.36
N ASP A 42 -11.59 -10.11 16.87
CA ASP A 42 -10.37 -9.52 17.45
C ASP A 42 -9.50 -8.82 16.40
N ASP A 43 -9.44 -9.34 15.17
CA ASP A 43 -8.75 -8.66 14.06
C ASP A 43 -9.39 -7.32 13.74
N VAL A 44 -10.73 -7.27 13.69
CA VAL A 44 -11.49 -6.03 13.46
C VAL A 44 -11.25 -5.03 14.58
N ARG A 45 -11.36 -5.49 15.81
CA ARG A 45 -11.14 -4.67 17.01
C ARG A 45 -9.71 -4.12 17.05
N LYS A 46 -8.71 -4.96 16.87
CA LYS A 46 -7.29 -4.53 16.83
C LYS A 46 -7.07 -3.50 15.74
N ALA A 47 -7.59 -3.73 14.52
CA ALA A 47 -7.46 -2.81 13.42
C ALA A 47 -8.06 -1.43 13.73
N LEU A 48 -9.26 -1.38 14.33
CA LEU A 48 -9.90 -0.13 14.75
C LEU A 48 -9.09 0.60 15.81
N PHE A 49 -8.70 -0.12 16.89
CA PHE A 49 -8.01 0.49 18.03
C PHE A 49 -6.59 0.97 17.70
N ASP A 50 -6.00 0.43 16.66
CA ASP A 50 -4.73 0.86 16.07
C ASP A 50 -4.84 2.13 15.21
N ILE A 51 -6.02 2.56 14.81
CA ILE A 51 -6.22 3.83 14.11
C ILE A 51 -6.17 4.96 15.15
N GLY A 52 -5.37 6.00 14.91
CA GLY A 52 -5.33 7.15 15.80
C GLY A 52 -6.70 7.82 15.91
N ASP A 53 -7.10 8.20 17.12
CA ASP A 53 -8.44 8.68 17.48
C ASP A 53 -8.97 9.79 16.59
N LEU A 54 -8.13 10.81 16.34
CA LEU A 54 -8.47 12.00 15.57
C LEU A 54 -7.85 11.98 14.16
N LYS A 55 -7.48 10.81 13.64
CA LYS A 55 -7.11 10.71 12.21
C LYS A 55 -8.23 11.24 11.34
N ALA A 56 -7.85 12.04 10.33
CA ALA A 56 -8.81 12.67 9.43
C ALA A 56 -9.86 11.67 8.93
N PRO A 57 -11.16 11.98 9.03
CA PRO A 57 -12.25 11.10 8.63
C PRO A 57 -12.35 11.03 7.10
N GLY A 58 -13.19 10.14 6.60
CA GLY A 58 -13.62 10.11 5.21
C GLY A 58 -14.82 11.06 4.96
N PRO A 59 -15.52 10.86 3.82
CA PRO A 59 -16.70 11.64 3.47
C PRO A 59 -17.84 11.56 4.49
N ASP A 60 -17.89 10.46 5.30
CA ASP A 60 -18.87 10.27 6.37
C ASP A 60 -18.67 11.20 7.58
N GLY A 61 -17.50 11.85 7.69
CA GLY A 61 -17.16 12.73 8.79
C GLY A 61 -16.89 12.03 10.12
N LEU A 62 -16.92 10.70 10.19
CA LEU A 62 -16.75 9.94 11.42
C LEU A 62 -15.28 9.63 11.70
N HIS A 63 -14.79 10.07 12.86
CA HIS A 63 -13.46 9.76 13.37
C HIS A 63 -13.42 8.38 14.03
N ALA A 64 -12.23 7.77 14.12
CA ALA A 64 -12.05 6.48 14.79
C ALA A 64 -12.49 6.49 16.27
N ILE A 65 -12.33 7.63 16.97
CA ILE A 65 -12.77 7.79 18.35
C ILE A 65 -14.28 7.55 18.54
N PHE A 66 -15.10 7.88 17.52
CA PHE A 66 -16.53 7.58 17.56
C PHE A 66 -16.77 6.09 17.73
N TYR A 67 -16.24 5.27 16.84
CA TYR A 67 -16.40 3.80 16.89
C TYR A 67 -15.78 3.19 18.18
N LYS A 68 -14.66 3.75 18.64
CA LYS A 68 -14.01 3.27 19.87
C LYS A 68 -14.83 3.56 21.12
N ARG A 69 -15.40 4.78 21.24
CA ARG A 69 -16.24 5.16 22.38
C ARG A 69 -17.55 4.38 22.44
N PHE A 70 -18.15 4.16 21.28
CA PHE A 70 -19.41 3.44 21.15
C PHE A 70 -19.22 1.95 20.87
N TRP A 71 -18.00 1.42 21.06
CA TRP A 71 -17.70 0.01 20.83
C TRP A 71 -18.65 -0.94 21.56
N PRO A 72 -19.06 -0.71 22.84
CA PRO A 72 -20.01 -1.59 23.52
C PRO A 72 -21.40 -1.66 22.89
N MET A 73 -21.76 -0.68 22.06
CA MET A 73 -23.07 -0.61 21.38
C MET A 73 -22.98 -1.03 19.91
N LEU A 74 -21.92 -0.65 19.22
CA LEU A 74 -21.79 -0.78 17.76
C LEU A 74 -20.79 -1.86 17.37
N GLY A 75 -20.05 -2.41 18.32
CA GLY A 75 -18.91 -3.29 18.02
C GLY A 75 -19.33 -4.56 17.30
N ASP A 76 -20.39 -5.20 17.75
CA ASP A 76 -20.88 -6.45 17.16
C ASP A 76 -21.37 -6.23 15.71
N ASP A 77 -22.18 -5.21 15.47
CA ASP A 77 -22.67 -4.85 14.13
C ASP A 77 -21.51 -4.50 13.19
N LEU A 78 -20.54 -3.72 13.69
CA LEU A 78 -19.36 -3.35 12.91
C LEU A 78 -18.50 -4.58 12.55
N VAL A 79 -18.33 -5.49 13.48
CA VAL A 79 -17.60 -6.75 13.28
C VAL A 79 -18.29 -7.59 12.21
N ASP A 80 -19.60 -7.80 12.33
CA ASP A 80 -20.37 -8.63 11.43
C ASP A 80 -20.31 -8.08 9.99
N GLU A 81 -20.52 -6.80 9.81
CA GLU A 81 -20.48 -6.18 8.48
C GLU A 81 -19.06 -6.18 7.88
N VAL A 82 -18.02 -5.91 8.67
CA VAL A 82 -16.62 -5.96 8.20
C VAL A 82 -16.24 -7.40 7.82
N LEU A 83 -16.55 -8.38 8.66
CA LEU A 83 -16.26 -9.79 8.36
C LEU A 83 -17.03 -10.28 7.14
N LYS A 84 -18.29 -9.88 6.98
CA LYS A 84 -19.09 -10.18 5.79
C LYS A 84 -18.45 -9.60 4.54
N ALA A 85 -18.03 -8.32 4.56
CA ALA A 85 -17.38 -7.67 3.42
C ALA A 85 -16.10 -8.39 3.00
N VAL A 86 -15.24 -8.75 3.95
CA VAL A 86 -13.98 -9.45 3.68
C VAL A 86 -14.22 -10.89 3.20
N ASN A 87 -15.16 -11.61 3.81
CA ASN A 87 -15.42 -13.01 3.47
C ASN A 87 -16.10 -13.16 2.11
N THR A 88 -16.97 -12.22 1.72
CA THR A 88 -17.63 -12.20 0.42
C THR A 88 -16.82 -11.50 -0.67
N CYS A 89 -15.69 -10.87 -0.31
CA CYS A 89 -14.91 -9.98 -1.19
C CYS A 89 -15.79 -8.88 -1.81
N THR A 90 -16.77 -8.37 -1.07
CA THR A 90 -17.71 -7.35 -1.55
C THR A 90 -17.69 -6.16 -0.59
N ILE A 91 -17.17 -5.04 -1.04
CA ILE A 91 -17.21 -3.79 -0.27
C ILE A 91 -18.55 -3.11 -0.50
N PRO A 92 -19.35 -2.84 0.56
CA PRO A 92 -20.61 -2.12 0.41
C PRO A 92 -20.41 -0.74 -0.25
N PRO A 93 -21.37 -0.28 -1.06
CA PRO A 93 -21.33 1.05 -1.66
C PRO A 93 -21.12 2.15 -0.60
N GLY A 94 -20.29 3.13 -0.92
CA GLY A 94 -19.96 4.25 -0.04
C GLY A 94 -18.83 3.98 0.98
N TRP A 95 -18.48 2.73 1.27
CA TRP A 95 -17.43 2.44 2.26
C TRP A 95 -16.03 2.86 1.80
N ASN A 96 -15.72 2.66 0.53
CA ASN A 96 -14.44 3.06 -0.08
C ASN A 96 -14.49 4.43 -0.75
N ASP A 97 -15.59 5.18 -0.60
CA ASP A 97 -15.66 6.56 -1.06
C ASP A 97 -14.55 7.37 -0.40
N THR A 98 -13.82 8.10 -1.23
CA THR A 98 -12.60 8.77 -0.81
C THR A 98 -12.64 10.24 -1.24
N ALA A 99 -12.58 11.13 -0.26
CA ALA A 99 -12.40 12.56 -0.54
C ALA A 99 -10.91 12.85 -0.82
N ILE A 100 -10.62 13.54 -1.91
CA ILE A 100 -9.26 14.00 -2.23
C ILE A 100 -9.10 15.44 -1.76
N VAL A 101 -8.25 15.64 -0.75
CA VAL A 101 -7.89 16.98 -0.24
C VAL A 101 -6.52 17.37 -0.78
N LEU A 102 -6.38 18.63 -1.21
CA LEU A 102 -5.16 19.16 -1.78
C LEU A 102 -4.40 19.97 -0.72
N ILE A 103 -3.22 19.48 -0.32
CA ILE A 103 -2.35 20.17 0.65
C ILE A 103 -1.21 20.88 -0.10
N PRO A 104 -0.99 22.20 0.13
CA PRO A 104 0.11 22.93 -0.47
C PRO A 104 1.48 22.32 -0.11
N LYS A 105 2.40 22.27 -1.07
CA LYS A 105 3.82 21.89 -0.86
C LYS A 105 4.70 23.09 -0.63
N VAL A 106 4.23 24.25 -1.08
CA VAL A 106 4.96 25.52 -1.03
C VAL A 106 4.02 26.60 -0.51
N ASN A 107 4.60 27.68 0.00
CA ASN A 107 3.84 28.88 0.34
C ASN A 107 3.33 29.50 -0.97
N SER A 108 2.03 29.88 -1.04
CA SER A 108 1.40 30.49 -2.22
C SER A 108 1.49 29.63 -3.49
N PRO A 109 0.83 28.45 -3.52
CA PRO A 109 0.87 27.56 -4.68
C PRO A 109 0.04 28.14 -5.82
N GLU A 110 0.64 28.27 -7.00
CA GLU A 110 0.00 28.77 -8.23
C GLU A 110 -0.42 27.64 -9.19
N LYS A 111 0.25 26.49 -9.10
CA LYS A 111 0.06 25.36 -10.01
C LYS A 111 -0.44 24.12 -9.26
N VAL A 112 -1.32 23.34 -9.89
CA VAL A 112 -1.85 22.08 -9.34
C VAL A 112 -0.75 21.10 -8.93
N THR A 113 0.39 21.11 -9.61
CA THR A 113 1.56 20.26 -9.30
C THR A 113 2.21 20.59 -7.95
N GLN A 114 1.94 21.77 -7.42
CA GLN A 114 2.45 22.24 -6.11
C GLN A 114 1.57 21.78 -4.94
N PHE A 115 0.52 21.02 -5.19
CA PHE A 115 -0.29 20.38 -4.16
C PHE A 115 0.02 18.89 -4.04
N ARG A 116 -0.18 18.34 -2.83
CA ARG A 116 -0.22 16.91 -2.55
C ARG A 116 -1.68 16.47 -2.46
N PRO A 117 -2.16 15.58 -3.29
CA PRO A 117 -3.44 14.94 -3.04
C PRO A 117 -3.31 14.00 -1.84
N ILE A 118 -4.21 14.14 -0.89
CA ILE A 118 -4.35 13.25 0.27
C ILE A 118 -5.72 12.62 0.21
N SER A 119 -5.75 11.30 0.25
CA SER A 119 -6.97 10.51 0.25
C SER A 119 -7.53 10.37 1.66
N LEU A 120 -8.76 10.78 1.86
CA LEU A 120 -9.50 10.67 3.12
C LEU A 120 -10.58 9.61 2.97
N CYS A 121 -10.31 8.42 3.50
CA CYS A 121 -11.22 7.27 3.46
C CYS A 121 -12.02 7.15 4.76
N ASN A 122 -13.19 6.54 4.69
CA ASN A 122 -14.00 6.20 5.85
C ASN A 122 -13.29 5.24 6.81
N VAL A 123 -13.62 5.31 8.10
CA VAL A 123 -12.95 4.48 9.13
C VAL A 123 -13.18 3.00 8.88
N VAL A 124 -14.36 2.60 8.45
CA VAL A 124 -14.69 1.20 8.16
C VAL A 124 -13.77 0.64 7.08
N TYR A 125 -13.53 1.40 6.00
CA TYR A 125 -12.57 1.00 4.97
C TYR A 125 -11.13 0.93 5.49
N LYS A 126 -10.73 1.86 6.37
CA LYS A 126 -9.42 1.83 7.03
C LYS A 126 -9.24 0.58 7.89
N ILE A 127 -10.29 0.10 8.56
CA ILE A 127 -10.24 -1.16 9.33
C ILE A 127 -9.89 -2.31 8.40
N ILE A 128 -10.63 -2.47 7.29
CA ILE A 128 -10.37 -3.53 6.30
C ILE A 128 -8.93 -3.44 5.78
N SER A 129 -8.51 -2.26 5.33
CA SER A 129 -7.15 -2.05 4.83
C SER A 129 -6.07 -2.39 5.86
N LYS A 130 -6.29 -2.08 7.14
CA LYS A 130 -5.37 -2.43 8.22
C LYS A 130 -5.31 -3.93 8.46
N MET A 131 -6.44 -4.62 8.48
CA MET A 131 -6.50 -6.07 8.62
C MET A 131 -5.71 -6.77 7.51
N LEU A 132 -5.93 -6.35 6.25
CA LEU A 132 -5.20 -6.91 5.10
C LEU A 132 -3.70 -6.59 5.19
N SER A 133 -3.34 -5.36 5.48
CA SER A 133 -1.94 -4.96 5.57
C SER A 133 -1.22 -5.62 6.75
N ALA A 134 -1.89 -5.89 7.86
CA ALA A 134 -1.31 -6.59 9.01
C ALA A 134 -0.87 -8.01 8.62
N ARG A 135 -1.71 -8.76 7.89
CA ARG A 135 -1.36 -10.09 7.39
C ARG A 135 -0.24 -10.06 6.36
N LEU A 136 -0.33 -9.12 5.40
CA LEU A 136 0.67 -9.00 4.34
C LEU A 136 2.05 -8.63 4.91
N LYS A 137 2.10 -7.77 5.92
CA LYS A 137 3.35 -7.31 6.55
C LYS A 137 4.23 -8.46 7.04
N VAL A 138 3.64 -9.54 7.54
CA VAL A 138 4.38 -10.70 8.05
C VAL A 138 5.19 -11.36 6.93
N LEU A 139 4.69 -11.33 5.70
CA LEU A 139 5.29 -12.00 4.55
C LEU A 139 6.27 -11.10 3.76
N LEU A 140 6.19 -9.77 3.92
CA LEU A 140 6.99 -8.84 3.14
C LEU A 140 8.50 -9.12 3.18
N PRO A 141 9.11 -9.45 4.34
CA PRO A 141 10.54 -9.74 4.40
C PRO A 141 11.00 -10.85 3.46
N ASP A 142 10.14 -11.85 3.22
CA ASP A 142 10.46 -13.03 2.42
C ASP A 142 10.19 -12.83 0.92
N ILE A 143 9.15 -12.03 0.60
CA ILE A 143 8.71 -11.85 -0.79
C ILE A 143 9.32 -10.63 -1.47
N ILE A 144 9.75 -9.63 -0.69
CA ILE A 144 10.34 -8.39 -1.22
C ILE A 144 11.88 -8.50 -1.21
N SER A 145 12.51 -8.00 -2.28
CA SER A 145 13.97 -7.97 -2.40
C SER A 145 14.65 -7.42 -1.14
N PRO A 146 15.75 -8.01 -0.67
CA PRO A 146 16.48 -7.50 0.50
C PRO A 146 17.00 -6.06 0.32
N THR A 147 17.15 -5.60 -0.91
CA THR A 147 17.60 -4.23 -1.22
C THR A 147 16.50 -3.16 -1.02
N GLN A 148 15.23 -3.57 -0.91
CA GLN A 148 14.11 -2.68 -0.64
C GLN A 148 13.92 -2.51 0.86
N SER A 149 14.11 -1.30 1.40
CA SER A 149 13.93 -1.02 2.83
C SER A 149 12.59 -0.37 3.17
N ALA A 150 12.06 0.48 2.29
CA ALA A 150 10.81 1.18 2.58
C ALA A 150 9.61 0.23 2.71
N PHE A 151 8.80 0.43 3.76
CA PHE A 151 7.57 -0.32 4.06
C PHE A 151 7.74 -1.81 4.39
N VAL A 152 8.96 -2.31 4.52
CA VAL A 152 9.24 -3.69 4.94
C VAL A 152 9.62 -3.68 6.43
N PRO A 153 8.92 -4.45 7.28
CA PRO A 153 9.23 -4.49 8.71
C PRO A 153 10.68 -4.89 8.99
N GLY A 154 11.30 -4.24 9.99
CA GLY A 154 12.65 -4.55 10.44
C GLY A 154 13.78 -4.00 9.54
N ARG A 155 13.46 -3.35 8.41
CA ARG A 155 14.45 -2.71 7.54
C ARG A 155 14.53 -1.22 7.78
N LEU A 156 15.75 -0.67 7.85
CA LEU A 156 15.98 0.75 8.10
C LEU A 156 16.32 1.49 6.80
N ILE A 157 15.79 2.70 6.65
CA ILE A 157 16.15 3.59 5.52
C ILE A 157 17.63 3.97 5.56
N THR A 158 18.20 4.04 6.77
CA THR A 158 19.63 4.32 6.99
C THR A 158 20.55 3.31 6.33
N ASP A 159 20.14 2.04 6.21
CA ASP A 159 20.92 1.00 5.55
C ASP A 159 21.18 1.35 4.08
N ASN A 160 20.15 1.86 3.38
CA ASN A 160 20.30 2.32 1.99
C ASN A 160 21.21 3.53 1.87
N VAL A 161 21.21 4.42 2.86
CA VAL A 161 22.10 5.58 2.89
C VAL A 161 23.56 5.12 3.06
N LEU A 162 23.81 4.15 3.95
CA LEU A 162 25.13 3.58 4.16
C LEU A 162 25.64 2.87 2.91
N VAL A 163 24.81 2.04 2.28
CA VAL A 163 25.16 1.35 1.02
C VAL A 163 25.51 2.36 -0.09
N ALA A 164 24.72 3.43 -0.20
CA ALA A 164 25.01 4.50 -1.16
C ALA A 164 26.34 5.19 -0.85
N TYR A 165 26.60 5.53 0.42
CA TYR A 165 27.83 6.15 0.86
C TYR A 165 29.06 5.29 0.53
N GLU A 166 29.03 4.00 0.90
CA GLU A 166 30.11 3.05 0.61
C GLU A 166 30.34 2.88 -0.91
N SER A 167 29.26 2.83 -1.67
CA SER A 167 29.33 2.74 -3.14
C SER A 167 30.02 3.97 -3.74
N PHE A 168 29.62 5.19 -3.31
CA PHE A 168 30.25 6.43 -3.78
C PHE A 168 31.71 6.56 -3.31
N HIS A 169 32.01 6.14 -2.07
CA HIS A 169 33.38 6.11 -1.56
C HIS A 169 34.27 5.17 -2.39
N THR A 170 33.77 3.99 -2.70
CA THR A 170 34.47 3.02 -3.57
C THR A 170 34.72 3.58 -4.96
N ILE A 171 33.69 4.18 -5.59
CA ILE A 171 33.81 4.80 -6.92
C ILE A 171 34.86 5.92 -6.91
N LYS A 172 34.81 6.81 -5.90
CA LYS A 172 35.73 7.95 -5.77
C LYS A 172 37.19 7.50 -5.59
N ASN A 173 37.42 6.42 -4.85
CA ASN A 173 38.76 5.96 -4.50
C ASN A 173 39.33 4.93 -5.48
N LYS A 174 38.59 4.49 -6.48
CA LYS A 174 39.06 3.57 -7.49
C LYS A 174 40.12 4.24 -8.39
N ARG A 175 41.38 3.85 -8.20
CA ARG A 175 42.53 4.40 -8.94
C ARG A 175 43.19 3.36 -9.88
N VAL A 176 42.76 2.12 -9.83
CA VAL A 176 43.42 1.00 -10.55
C VAL A 176 42.37 0.29 -11.42
N GLY A 177 42.81 -0.16 -12.58
CA GLY A 177 42.00 -0.90 -13.56
C GLY A 177 41.57 -0.03 -14.74
N LYS A 178 41.24 -0.70 -15.86
CA LYS A 178 40.82 -0.03 -17.12
C LYS A 178 39.35 0.26 -17.17
N GLU A 179 38.51 -0.34 -16.30
CA GLU A 179 37.07 -0.15 -16.29
C GLU A 179 36.67 0.93 -15.29
N GLY A 180 35.96 1.93 -15.77
CA GLY A 180 35.32 2.97 -14.95
C GLY A 180 34.09 2.45 -14.23
N LEU A 181 33.78 2.97 -13.04
CA LEU A 181 32.54 2.73 -12.32
C LEU A 181 31.63 3.97 -12.43
N CYS A 182 30.35 3.73 -12.61
CA CYS A 182 29.33 4.78 -12.65
C CYS A 182 28.18 4.44 -11.70
N ALA A 183 27.72 5.40 -10.94
CA ALA A 183 26.50 5.30 -10.15
C ALA A 183 25.39 6.10 -10.81
N ILE A 184 24.22 5.47 -11.01
CA ILE A 184 23.03 6.11 -11.58
C ILE A 184 21.96 6.15 -10.51
N LYS A 185 21.49 7.36 -10.16
CA LYS A 185 20.32 7.56 -9.31
C LYS A 185 19.07 7.70 -10.19
N LEU A 186 18.14 6.78 -10.05
CA LEU A 186 16.83 6.84 -10.69
C LEU A 186 15.79 7.31 -9.67
N ASP A 187 14.99 8.30 -10.06
CA ASP A 187 13.86 8.80 -9.26
C ASP A 187 12.56 8.66 -10.05
N MET A 188 11.65 7.87 -9.53
CA MET A 188 10.34 7.69 -10.13
C MET A 188 9.39 8.77 -9.60
N HIS A 189 9.21 9.83 -10.38
CA HIS A 189 8.30 10.92 -10.05
C HIS A 189 6.88 10.41 -9.84
N LYS A 190 6.35 10.60 -8.62
CA LYS A 190 5.01 10.17 -8.20
C LYS A 190 4.76 8.66 -8.44
N ALA A 191 5.63 7.83 -7.89
CA ALA A 191 5.64 6.39 -8.08
C ALA A 191 4.28 5.73 -7.85
N TYR A 192 3.59 6.06 -6.74
CA TYR A 192 2.28 5.47 -6.42
C TYR A 192 1.20 5.77 -7.46
N ASP A 193 1.18 6.99 -8.01
CA ASP A 193 0.20 7.38 -9.02
C ASP A 193 0.48 6.76 -10.41
N ARG A 194 1.59 6.05 -10.58
CA ARG A 194 2.02 5.44 -11.84
C ARG A 194 1.92 3.93 -11.88
N VAL A 195 1.63 3.32 -10.75
CA VAL A 195 1.38 1.87 -10.71
C VAL A 195 -0.03 1.60 -11.20
N GLU A 196 -0.12 0.92 -12.33
CA GLU A 196 -1.39 0.55 -12.96
C GLU A 196 -2.00 -0.68 -12.26
N TRP A 197 -3.32 -0.65 -12.03
CA TRP A 197 -4.04 -1.73 -11.36
C TRP A 197 -3.89 -3.10 -12.04
N PRO A 198 -4.00 -3.22 -13.39
CA PRO A 198 -3.77 -4.50 -14.08
C PRO A 198 -2.35 -5.02 -13.88
N PHE A 199 -1.36 -4.12 -13.81
CA PHE A 199 0.04 -4.49 -13.56
C PHE A 199 0.23 -5.01 -12.14
N LEU A 200 -0.35 -4.33 -11.13
CA LEU A 200 -0.31 -4.77 -9.74
C LEU A 200 -0.95 -6.15 -9.58
N LYS A 201 -2.15 -6.34 -10.16
CA LYS A 201 -2.82 -7.64 -10.18
C LYS A 201 -1.94 -8.73 -10.80
N GLY A 202 -1.35 -8.44 -11.96
CA GLY A 202 -0.46 -9.36 -12.68
C GLY A 202 0.78 -9.75 -11.87
N ILE A 203 1.45 -8.78 -11.23
CA ILE A 203 2.61 -9.05 -10.37
C ILE A 203 2.22 -9.92 -9.17
N MET A 204 1.12 -9.61 -8.48
CA MET A 204 0.68 -10.41 -7.34
C MET A 204 0.42 -11.87 -7.73
N LEU A 205 -0.27 -12.10 -8.84
CA LEU A 205 -0.50 -13.46 -9.35
C LEU A 205 0.81 -14.17 -9.71
N LYS A 206 1.74 -13.49 -10.35
CA LYS A 206 3.06 -14.04 -10.69
C LYS A 206 3.94 -14.32 -9.46
N LEU A 207 3.82 -13.51 -8.41
CA LEU A 207 4.48 -13.78 -7.13
C LEU A 207 3.93 -15.03 -6.43
N GLY A 208 2.77 -15.54 -6.85
CA GLY A 208 2.15 -16.75 -6.30
C GLY A 208 1.05 -16.51 -5.28
N PHE A 209 0.56 -15.27 -5.15
CA PHE A 209 -0.64 -15.01 -4.33
C PHE A 209 -1.86 -15.70 -4.93
N GLN A 210 -2.69 -16.31 -4.09
CA GLN A 210 -3.96 -16.88 -4.52
C GLN A 210 -4.93 -15.81 -5.03
N GLU A 211 -5.70 -16.16 -6.06
CA GLU A 211 -6.61 -15.25 -6.74
C GLU A 211 -7.63 -14.62 -5.79
N ARG A 212 -8.13 -15.37 -4.81
CA ARG A 212 -9.06 -14.85 -3.80
C ARG A 212 -8.44 -13.68 -3.01
N TRP A 213 -7.17 -13.80 -2.60
CA TRP A 213 -6.45 -12.72 -1.92
C TRP A 213 -6.25 -11.51 -2.84
N VAL A 214 -5.81 -11.75 -4.06
CA VAL A 214 -5.60 -10.68 -5.06
C VAL A 214 -6.91 -9.95 -5.34
N ASN A 215 -8.01 -10.67 -5.52
CA ASN A 215 -9.32 -10.05 -5.77
C ASN A 215 -9.80 -9.20 -4.58
N LEU A 216 -9.48 -9.60 -3.34
CA LEU A 216 -9.80 -8.80 -2.15
C LEU A 216 -8.98 -7.49 -2.10
N ILE A 217 -7.70 -7.54 -2.48
CA ILE A 217 -6.83 -6.34 -2.54
C ILE A 217 -7.27 -5.38 -3.67
N MET A 218 -7.86 -5.90 -4.75
CA MET A 218 -8.25 -5.13 -5.92
C MET A 218 -9.66 -4.50 -5.81
N LYS A 219 -10.35 -4.66 -4.67
CA LYS A 219 -11.65 -4.04 -4.35
C LYS A 219 -11.47 -2.67 -3.71
#